data_077b7607a2a8c41c84b4c6889538c9b9
#
_entry.id   077b7607a2a8c41c84b4c6889538c9b9
#
_cell.length_a   1.000
_cell.length_b   1.000
_cell.length_c   1.000
_cell.angle_alpha   90.00
_cell.angle_beta   90.00
_cell.angle_gamma   90.00
#
_symmetry.space_group_name_H-M   'P 1'
#
loop_
_entity.id
_entity.type
_entity.pdbx_description
1 polymer ?
#
loop_
_entity_poly.entity_id
_entity_poly.type
_entity_poly.pdbx_seq_one_letter_code
_entity_poly.pdbx_strand_id
1 'polypeptide(L)'
;MVFPLFAFLLCLSGGGLPAALTKMIADGYSAKKVLKKTVVVVCVVGGSLSVLLFIFANVIAEFQGNVDAGIMYKAIAPSVFTVGLIAVFRGYFQGLSDMRLTAVSQMIEQVVRAVIGLIGALLLPISQIYKAFFAVLCITFSEIIALVYCFMRYKKRNKTMPETAMKEPTFGVLFSYLVPLVLSAVLIPLSGVAEGFIAMRALSDMGEIGTSYY
;
A
#
# COMPACT_ATOMS: atom_id res chain seq x y z
N MET A 1 -2.91 16.76 3.99
CA MET A 1 -2.06 16.61 2.81
C MET A 1 -1.23 15.33 2.75
N VAL A 2 -1.03 14.63 3.85
CA VAL A 2 -0.32 13.33 3.88
C VAL A 2 -1.00 12.28 2.99
N PHE A 3 -2.35 12.25 2.93
CA PHE A 3 -3.11 11.24 2.23
C PHE A 3 -2.91 11.14 0.70
N PRO A 4 -2.87 12.21 -0.10
CA PRO A 4 -2.68 12.09 -1.55
C PRO A 4 -1.32 11.50 -1.92
N LEU A 5 -0.25 11.96 -1.29
CA LEU A 5 1.10 11.42 -1.52
C LEU A 5 1.19 9.97 -1.08
N PHE A 6 0.60 9.64 0.06
CA PHE A 6 0.53 8.27 0.55
C PHE A 6 -0.26 7.37 -0.41
N ALA A 7 -1.43 7.80 -0.88
CA ALA A 7 -2.22 7.06 -1.86
C ALA A 7 -1.44 6.80 -3.15
N PHE A 8 -0.68 7.79 -3.62
CA PHE A 8 0.21 7.64 -4.77
C PHE A 8 1.28 6.56 -4.53
N LEU A 9 1.97 6.60 -3.38
CA LEU A 9 3.00 5.62 -3.03
C LEU A 9 2.41 4.21 -2.83
N LEU A 10 1.21 4.09 -2.26
CA LEU A 10 0.50 2.81 -2.15
C LEU A 10 0.15 2.24 -3.52
N CYS A 11 -0.35 3.07 -4.44
CA CYS A 11 -0.65 2.63 -5.79
C CYS A 11 0.61 2.24 -6.57
N LEU A 12 1.71 2.95 -6.36
CA LEU A 12 3.00 2.60 -6.97
C LEU A 12 3.56 1.28 -6.41
N SER A 13 3.36 1.00 -5.11
CA SER A 13 3.83 -0.23 -4.47
C SER A 13 2.92 -1.45 -4.69
N GLY A 14 1.60 -1.24 -4.71
CA GLY A 14 0.62 -2.34 -4.71
C GLY A 14 -0.48 -2.24 -5.76
N GLY A 15 -0.71 -1.06 -6.33
CA GLY A 15 -1.72 -0.83 -7.37
C GLY A 15 -1.37 -1.60 -8.64
N GLY A 16 -2.38 -2.23 -9.24
CA GLY A 16 -2.17 -3.02 -10.45
C GLY A 16 -1.52 -4.40 -10.25
N LEU A 17 -0.80 -4.65 -9.16
CA LEU A 17 -0.18 -5.96 -8.88
C LEU A 17 -1.19 -7.12 -8.90
N PRO A 18 -2.35 -7.04 -8.21
CA PRO A 18 -3.31 -8.12 -8.23
C PRO A 18 -3.81 -8.43 -9.63
N ALA A 19 -4.11 -7.40 -10.44
CA ALA A 19 -4.58 -7.56 -11.80
C ALA A 19 -3.52 -8.18 -12.71
N ALA A 20 -2.26 -7.76 -12.58
CA ALA A 20 -1.14 -8.31 -13.34
C ALA A 20 -0.91 -9.79 -13.05
N LEU A 21 -0.88 -10.17 -11.77
CA LEU A 21 -0.71 -11.56 -11.38
C LEU A 21 -1.88 -12.42 -11.84
N THR A 22 -3.11 -11.94 -11.65
CA THR A 22 -4.33 -12.62 -12.09
C THR A 22 -4.29 -12.90 -13.58
N LYS A 23 -3.93 -11.90 -14.39
CA LYS A 23 -3.81 -12.04 -15.85
C LYS A 23 -2.72 -13.03 -16.24
N MET A 24 -1.52 -12.93 -15.65
CA MET A 24 -0.44 -13.87 -15.94
C MET A 24 -0.80 -15.32 -15.63
N ILE A 25 -1.46 -15.56 -14.49
CA ILE A 25 -1.90 -16.90 -14.10
C ILE A 25 -2.96 -17.41 -15.07
N ALA A 26 -3.92 -16.56 -15.50
CA ALA A 26 -4.93 -16.89 -16.48
C ALA A 26 -4.32 -17.21 -17.86
N ASP A 27 -3.21 -16.55 -18.24
CA ASP A 27 -2.46 -16.81 -19.48
C ASP A 27 -1.58 -18.10 -19.42
N GLY A 28 -1.69 -18.87 -18.32
CA GLY A 28 -1.07 -20.18 -18.16
C GLY A 28 0.34 -20.18 -17.57
N TYR A 29 0.77 -19.07 -16.94
CA TYR A 29 2.03 -19.05 -16.21
C TYR A 29 1.91 -19.71 -14.83
N SER A 30 3.00 -20.36 -14.35
CA SER A 30 3.04 -21.00 -13.05
C SER A 30 2.79 -19.99 -11.92
N ALA A 31 1.65 -20.16 -11.21
CA ALA A 31 1.23 -19.26 -10.15
C ALA A 31 2.29 -19.10 -9.05
N LYS A 32 2.94 -20.21 -8.64
CA LYS A 32 4.00 -20.20 -7.62
C LYS A 32 5.24 -19.40 -8.07
N LYS A 33 5.64 -19.56 -9.35
CA LYS A 33 6.82 -18.86 -9.90
C LYS A 33 6.53 -17.39 -10.12
N VAL A 34 5.33 -17.04 -10.60
CA VAL A 34 4.84 -15.65 -10.70
C VAL A 34 4.87 -14.99 -9.32
N LEU A 35 4.26 -15.62 -8.31
CA LEU A 35 4.26 -15.10 -6.94
C LEU A 35 5.67 -14.86 -6.42
N LYS A 36 6.58 -15.86 -6.50
CA LYS A 36 7.95 -15.73 -5.99
C LYS A 36 8.70 -14.55 -6.65
N LYS A 37 8.62 -14.43 -7.99
CA LYS A 37 9.28 -13.35 -8.72
C LYS A 37 8.69 -11.99 -8.38
N THR A 38 7.36 -11.89 -8.25
CA THR A 38 6.71 -10.63 -7.88
C THR A 38 7.02 -10.24 -6.43
N VAL A 39 7.12 -11.19 -5.49
CA VAL A 39 7.58 -10.90 -4.13
C VAL A 39 8.98 -10.28 -4.15
N VAL A 40 9.91 -10.81 -4.96
CA VAL A 40 11.25 -10.21 -5.09
C VAL A 40 11.18 -8.78 -5.61
N VAL A 41 10.37 -8.53 -6.65
CA VAL A 41 10.17 -7.17 -7.19
C VAL A 41 9.62 -6.23 -6.13
N VAL A 42 8.60 -6.66 -5.38
CA VAL A 42 8.00 -5.84 -4.30
C VAL A 42 8.98 -5.64 -3.15
N CYS A 43 9.79 -6.62 -2.79
CA CYS A 43 10.83 -6.44 -1.77
C CYS A 43 11.85 -5.38 -2.20
N VAL A 44 12.25 -5.36 -3.46
CA VAL A 44 13.19 -4.37 -3.96
C VAL A 44 12.51 -3.00 -4.14
N VAL A 45 11.43 -2.92 -4.90
CA VAL A 45 10.77 -1.64 -5.22
C VAL A 45 10.00 -1.10 -4.03
N GLY A 46 9.10 -1.88 -3.43
CA GLY A 46 8.30 -1.46 -2.28
C GLY A 46 9.15 -1.21 -1.04
N GLY A 47 10.18 -2.05 -0.84
CA GLY A 47 11.15 -1.87 0.24
C GLY A 47 11.98 -0.59 0.07
N SER A 48 12.51 -0.32 -1.12
CA SER A 48 13.24 0.93 -1.39
C SER A 48 12.35 2.16 -1.25
N LEU A 49 11.11 2.13 -1.73
CA LEU A 49 10.15 3.23 -1.55
C LEU A 49 9.82 3.47 -0.07
N SER A 50 9.63 2.41 0.71
CA SER A 50 9.40 2.50 2.15
C SER A 50 10.58 3.14 2.88
N VAL A 51 11.81 2.71 2.57
CA VAL A 51 13.03 3.26 3.16
C VAL A 51 13.24 4.73 2.74
N LEU A 52 13.04 5.05 1.46
CA LEU A 52 13.13 6.42 0.97
C LEU A 52 12.11 7.33 1.66
N LEU A 53 10.85 6.88 1.78
CA LEU A 53 9.82 7.65 2.49
C LEU A 53 10.21 7.88 3.95
N PHE A 54 10.78 6.87 4.63
CA PHE A 54 11.22 7.00 6.01
C PHE A 54 12.37 8.01 6.17
N ILE A 55 13.37 7.96 5.29
CA ILE A 55 14.54 8.85 5.33
C ILE A 55 14.13 10.29 4.99
N PHE A 56 13.34 10.48 3.93
CA PHE A 56 12.93 11.80 3.46
C PHE A 56 11.65 12.34 4.14
N ALA A 57 11.10 11.65 5.12
CA ALA A 57 9.86 12.00 5.80
C ALA A 57 9.83 13.47 6.29
N ASN A 58 10.91 13.93 6.93
CA ASN A 58 10.99 15.29 7.46
C ASN A 58 11.10 16.34 6.32
N VAL A 59 11.91 16.04 5.29
CA VAL A 59 12.07 16.92 4.12
C VAL A 59 10.75 17.09 3.37
N ILE A 60 9.99 16.00 3.21
CA ILE A 60 8.67 16.03 2.57
C ILE A 60 7.68 16.86 3.42
N ALA A 61 7.73 16.72 4.74
CA ALA A 61 6.89 17.45 5.68
C ALA A 61 7.18 18.96 5.64
N GLU A 62 8.45 19.33 5.66
CA GLU A 62 8.90 20.73 5.54
C GLU A 62 8.47 21.34 4.20
N PHE A 63 8.66 20.61 3.10
CA PHE A 63 8.24 21.07 1.77
C PHE A 63 6.72 21.28 1.65
N GLN A 64 5.93 20.54 2.43
CA GLN A 64 4.48 20.72 2.53
C GLN A 64 4.04 21.77 3.56
N GLY A 65 5.00 22.46 4.20
CA GLY A 65 4.70 23.49 5.19
C GLY A 65 4.17 22.98 6.54
N ASN A 66 4.29 21.68 6.82
CA ASN A 66 3.83 21.07 8.07
C ASN A 66 4.89 20.12 8.65
N VAL A 67 5.74 20.65 9.50
CA VAL A 67 6.85 19.91 10.14
C VAL A 67 6.36 18.71 10.97
N ASP A 68 5.21 18.86 11.62
CA ASP A 68 4.63 17.80 12.44
C ASP A 68 4.19 16.56 11.62
N ALA A 69 3.95 16.73 10.32
CA ALA A 69 3.63 15.61 9.44
C ALA A 69 4.80 14.62 9.25
N GLY A 70 6.03 15.03 9.56
CA GLY A 70 7.22 14.16 9.43
C GLY A 70 7.12 12.86 10.23
N ILE A 71 6.59 12.93 11.46
CA ILE A 71 6.40 11.73 12.29
C ILE A 71 5.32 10.80 11.70
N MET A 72 4.30 11.36 11.04
CA MET A 72 3.24 10.59 10.39
C MET A 72 3.77 9.87 9.16
N TYR A 73 4.65 10.51 8.37
CA TYR A 73 5.31 9.88 7.23
C TYR A 73 6.21 8.71 7.65
N LYS A 74 6.93 8.85 8.77
CA LYS A 74 7.73 7.75 9.34
C LYS A 74 6.86 6.57 9.80
N ALA A 75 5.72 6.87 10.42
CA ALA A 75 4.78 5.84 10.89
C ALA A 75 4.12 5.06 9.75
N ILE A 76 3.87 5.72 8.61
CA ILE A 76 3.20 5.10 7.46
C ILE A 76 4.19 4.46 6.47
N ALA A 77 5.47 4.77 6.55
CA ALA A 77 6.47 4.24 5.63
C ALA A 77 6.49 2.70 5.54
N PRO A 78 6.39 1.91 6.63
CA PRO A 78 6.32 0.47 6.55
C PRO A 78 5.06 -0.04 5.81
N SER A 79 3.96 0.72 5.83
CA SER A 79 2.72 0.40 5.14
C SER A 79 2.90 0.29 3.63
N VAL A 80 3.74 1.13 3.03
CA VAL A 80 4.04 1.08 1.58
C VAL A 80 4.58 -0.29 1.18
N PHE A 81 5.43 -0.88 1.99
CA PHE A 81 5.98 -2.21 1.76
C PHE A 81 4.95 -3.32 2.02
N THR A 82 4.23 -3.25 3.15
CA THR A 82 3.27 -4.29 3.55
C THR A 82 2.10 -4.40 2.59
N VAL A 83 1.57 -3.27 2.10
CA VAL A 83 0.51 -3.24 1.09
C VAL A 83 0.94 -3.91 -0.22
N GLY A 84 2.17 -3.66 -0.68
CA GLY A 84 2.72 -4.35 -1.85
C GLY A 84 2.73 -5.86 -1.68
N LEU A 85 3.16 -6.37 -0.53
CA LEU A 85 3.15 -7.80 -0.23
C LEU A 85 1.74 -8.38 -0.16
N ILE A 86 0.80 -7.69 0.48
CA ILE A 86 -0.62 -8.10 0.53
C ILE A 86 -1.19 -8.19 -0.89
N ALA A 87 -0.89 -7.19 -1.75
CA ALA A 87 -1.35 -7.13 -3.13
C ALA A 87 -0.87 -8.34 -3.94
N VAL A 88 0.38 -8.78 -3.75
CA VAL A 88 0.92 -9.99 -4.39
C VAL A 88 0.15 -11.25 -3.97
N PHE A 89 -0.12 -11.43 -2.67
CA PHE A 89 -0.90 -12.57 -2.20
C PHE A 89 -2.34 -12.53 -2.72
N ARG A 90 -2.99 -11.36 -2.69
CA ARG A 90 -4.34 -11.17 -3.26
C ARG A 90 -4.36 -11.53 -4.74
N GLY A 91 -3.43 -11.03 -5.54
CA GLY A 91 -3.31 -11.35 -6.97
C GLY A 91 -3.07 -12.84 -7.24
N TYR A 92 -2.24 -13.48 -6.45
CA TYR A 92 -2.02 -14.93 -6.54
C TYR A 92 -3.31 -15.73 -6.33
N PHE A 93 -4.08 -15.43 -5.29
CA PHE A 93 -5.33 -16.15 -5.02
C PHE A 93 -6.44 -15.80 -6.03
N GLN A 94 -6.53 -14.55 -6.47
CA GLN A 94 -7.44 -14.11 -7.54
C GLN A 94 -7.14 -14.84 -8.85
N GLY A 95 -5.87 -14.98 -9.21
CA GLY A 95 -5.45 -15.74 -10.39
C GLY A 95 -5.81 -17.23 -10.32
N LEU A 96 -5.96 -17.77 -9.10
CA LEU A 96 -6.46 -19.12 -8.85
C LEU A 96 -8.00 -19.18 -8.66
N SER A 97 -8.71 -18.12 -9.05
CA SER A 97 -10.17 -17.96 -8.93
C SER A 97 -10.69 -18.05 -7.47
N ASP A 98 -9.83 -17.76 -6.48
CA ASP A 98 -10.20 -17.74 -5.06
C ASP A 98 -10.27 -16.30 -4.54
N MET A 99 -11.43 -15.67 -4.71
CA MET A 99 -11.67 -14.29 -4.24
C MET A 99 -11.86 -14.19 -2.72
N ARG A 100 -12.08 -15.32 -2.02
CA ARG A 100 -12.36 -15.34 -0.57
C ARG A 100 -11.21 -14.74 0.24
N LEU A 101 -9.96 -15.03 -0.14
CA LEU A 101 -8.80 -14.47 0.56
C LEU A 101 -8.79 -12.94 0.47
N THR A 102 -9.06 -12.39 -0.71
CA THR A 102 -9.12 -10.94 -0.92
C THR A 102 -10.18 -10.31 -0.03
N ALA A 103 -11.41 -10.82 -0.07
CA ALA A 103 -12.51 -10.31 0.73
C ALA A 103 -12.21 -10.36 2.24
N VAL A 104 -11.81 -11.53 2.74
CA VAL A 104 -11.53 -11.71 4.18
C VAL A 104 -10.34 -10.86 4.63
N SER A 105 -9.26 -10.78 3.85
CA SER A 105 -8.11 -9.95 4.21
C SER A 105 -8.46 -8.46 4.25
N GLN A 106 -9.32 -7.97 3.36
CA GLN A 106 -9.82 -6.60 3.39
C GLN A 106 -10.73 -6.36 4.60
N MET A 107 -11.62 -7.30 4.92
CA MET A 107 -12.46 -7.20 6.12
C MET A 107 -11.61 -7.13 7.40
N ILE A 108 -10.61 -8.01 7.54
CA ILE A 108 -9.68 -7.98 8.69
C ILE A 108 -9.00 -6.62 8.79
N GLU A 109 -8.48 -6.11 7.69
CA GLU A 109 -7.80 -4.80 7.65
C GLU A 109 -8.72 -3.67 8.12
N GLN A 110 -9.97 -3.61 7.60
CA GLN A 110 -10.92 -2.55 7.96
C GLN A 110 -11.42 -2.68 9.40
N VAL A 111 -11.75 -3.90 9.85
CA VAL A 111 -12.24 -4.14 11.21
C VAL A 111 -11.14 -3.80 12.23
N VAL A 112 -9.92 -4.27 12.02
CA VAL A 112 -8.79 -3.99 12.92
C VAL A 112 -8.51 -2.49 12.97
N ARG A 113 -8.49 -1.82 11.81
CA ARG A 113 -8.29 -0.36 11.73
C ARG A 113 -9.37 0.40 12.48
N ALA A 114 -10.65 0.03 12.27
CA ALA A 114 -11.78 0.69 12.92
C ALA A 114 -11.76 0.46 14.44
N VAL A 115 -11.54 -0.78 14.90
CA VAL A 115 -11.54 -1.11 16.32
C VAL A 115 -10.39 -0.42 17.05
N ILE A 116 -9.15 -0.55 16.54
CA ILE A 116 -7.99 0.06 17.19
C ILE A 116 -8.06 1.59 17.10
N GLY A 117 -8.49 2.14 15.96
CA GLY A 117 -8.64 3.58 15.76
C GLY A 117 -9.68 4.18 16.72
N LEU A 118 -10.84 3.51 16.89
CA LEU A 118 -11.89 3.96 17.80
C LEU A 118 -11.44 3.88 19.26
N ILE A 119 -10.81 2.78 19.66
CA ILE A 119 -10.25 2.62 21.01
C ILE A 119 -9.22 3.73 21.28
N GLY A 120 -8.31 4.00 20.35
CA GLY A 120 -7.33 5.06 20.50
C GLY A 120 -7.95 6.46 20.59
N ALA A 121 -8.97 6.74 19.78
CA ALA A 121 -9.65 8.04 19.79
C ALA A 121 -10.39 8.31 21.10
N LEU A 122 -10.98 7.26 21.71
CA LEU A 122 -11.79 7.38 22.92
C LEU A 122 -10.94 7.35 24.21
N LEU A 123 -9.93 6.49 24.26
CA LEU A 123 -9.20 6.21 25.52
C LEU A 123 -7.94 7.05 25.71
N LEU A 124 -7.39 7.67 24.65
CA LEU A 124 -6.15 8.42 24.76
C LEU A 124 -6.43 9.93 24.96
N PRO A 125 -6.24 10.46 26.19
CA PRO A 125 -6.38 11.90 26.47
C PRO A 125 -5.10 12.66 26.03
N ILE A 126 -4.74 12.54 24.74
CA ILE A 126 -3.54 13.12 24.17
C ILE A 126 -3.85 14.24 23.18
N SER A 127 -2.83 15.06 22.85
CA SER A 127 -2.99 16.17 21.91
C SER A 127 -3.40 15.68 20.51
N GLN A 128 -3.96 16.59 19.71
CA GLN A 128 -4.45 16.32 18.35
C GLN A 128 -3.38 15.65 17.46
N ILE A 129 -2.11 16.06 17.57
CA ILE A 129 -0.98 15.54 16.80
C ILE A 129 -0.74 14.05 17.12
N TYR A 130 -0.75 13.68 18.38
CA TYR A 130 -0.57 12.27 18.79
C TYR A 130 -1.77 11.41 18.43
N LYS A 131 -3.00 11.96 18.40
CA LYS A 131 -4.17 11.25 17.89
C LYS A 131 -4.03 10.94 16.40
N ALA A 132 -3.57 11.90 15.60
CA ALA A 132 -3.31 11.70 14.18
C ALA A 132 -2.19 10.68 13.94
N PHE A 133 -1.09 10.74 14.70
CA PHE A 133 -0.02 9.75 14.66
C PHE A 133 -0.51 8.34 14.98
N PHE A 134 -1.33 8.20 16.04
CA PHE A 134 -1.91 6.92 16.42
C PHE A 134 -2.84 6.36 15.32
N ALA A 135 -3.67 7.21 14.72
CA ALA A 135 -4.54 6.81 13.60
C ALA A 135 -3.72 6.26 12.41
N VAL A 136 -2.58 6.88 12.11
CA VAL A 136 -1.66 6.41 11.06
C VAL A 136 -1.00 5.08 11.45
N LEU A 137 -0.59 4.93 12.70
CA LEU A 137 -0.05 3.65 13.18
C LEU A 137 -1.07 2.51 13.09
N CYS A 138 -2.35 2.78 13.33
CA CYS A 138 -3.42 1.79 13.19
C CYS A 138 -3.52 1.25 11.76
N ILE A 139 -3.24 2.08 10.74
CA ILE A 139 -3.21 1.65 9.34
C ILE A 139 -2.13 0.59 9.16
N THR A 140 -0.89 0.92 9.50
CA THR A 140 0.25 0.00 9.37
C THR A 140 0.03 -1.31 10.15
N PHE A 141 -0.53 -1.20 11.36
CA PHE A 141 -0.78 -2.37 12.20
C PHE A 141 -1.86 -3.30 11.61
N SER A 142 -2.95 -2.73 11.08
CA SER A 142 -4.02 -3.49 10.43
C SER A 142 -3.52 -4.25 9.19
N GLU A 143 -2.62 -3.64 8.43
CA GLU A 143 -2.00 -4.25 7.25
C GLU A 143 -1.07 -5.41 7.63
N ILE A 144 -0.27 -5.26 8.68
CA ILE A 144 0.58 -6.35 9.18
C ILE A 144 -0.27 -7.57 9.55
N ILE A 145 -1.41 -7.37 10.24
CA ILE A 145 -2.31 -8.46 10.60
C ILE A 145 -2.91 -9.11 9.34
N ALA A 146 -3.34 -8.30 8.36
CA ALA A 146 -3.84 -8.81 7.09
C ALA A 146 -2.77 -9.58 6.31
N LEU A 147 -1.52 -9.11 6.31
CA LEU A 147 -0.38 -9.80 5.69
C LEU A 147 -0.12 -11.17 6.33
N VAL A 148 -0.13 -11.24 7.66
CA VAL A 148 0.04 -12.50 8.41
C VAL A 148 -1.06 -13.48 8.03
N TYR A 149 -2.33 -13.03 7.94
CA TYR A 149 -3.44 -13.87 7.48
C TYR A 149 -3.21 -14.39 6.05
N CYS A 150 -2.84 -13.52 5.10
CA CYS A 150 -2.55 -13.91 3.72
C CYS A 150 -1.42 -14.95 3.65
N PHE A 151 -0.36 -14.77 4.42
CA PHE A 151 0.78 -15.68 4.47
C PHE A 151 0.42 -17.05 5.07
N MET A 152 -0.38 -17.09 6.13
CA MET A 152 -0.89 -18.34 6.71
C MET A 152 -1.74 -19.12 5.72
N ARG A 153 -2.63 -18.44 5.00
CA ARG A 153 -3.47 -19.05 3.96
C ARG A 153 -2.63 -19.58 2.80
N TYR A 154 -1.61 -18.83 2.39
CA TYR A 154 -0.67 -19.28 1.37
C TYR A 154 0.08 -20.56 1.79
N LYS A 155 0.64 -20.59 3.00
CA LYS A 155 1.31 -21.79 3.53
C LYS A 155 0.41 -23.02 3.53
N LYS A 156 -0.86 -22.86 3.94
CA LYS A 156 -1.84 -23.97 3.97
C LYS A 156 -2.12 -24.49 2.56
N ARG A 157 -2.34 -23.58 1.59
CA ARG A 157 -2.67 -23.97 0.21
C ARG A 157 -1.48 -24.57 -0.54
N ASN A 158 -0.29 -24.05 -0.32
CA ASN A 158 0.90 -24.51 -1.04
C ASN A 158 1.26 -25.98 -0.76
N LYS A 159 0.80 -26.55 0.36
CA LYS A 159 1.01 -27.96 0.70
C LYS A 159 0.12 -28.91 -0.14
N THR A 160 -0.97 -28.42 -0.72
CA THR A 160 -2.01 -29.26 -1.35
C THR A 160 -2.05 -29.16 -2.87
N MET A 161 -1.29 -28.25 -3.50
CA MET A 161 -1.33 -28.09 -4.95
C MET A 161 -0.15 -28.79 -5.65
N PRO A 162 -0.43 -29.75 -6.58
CA PRO A 162 0.60 -30.28 -7.47
C PRO A 162 1.07 -29.18 -8.45
N GLU A 163 2.34 -29.21 -8.77
CA GLU A 163 2.93 -28.34 -9.78
C GLU A 163 2.63 -28.93 -11.17
N THR A 164 1.59 -28.47 -11.82
CA THR A 164 1.31 -28.81 -13.22
C THR A 164 2.31 -28.09 -14.13
N ALA A 165 2.72 -28.72 -15.23
CA ALA A 165 3.67 -28.15 -16.21
C ALA A 165 3.08 -26.87 -16.82
N MET A 166 3.46 -25.72 -16.31
CA MET A 166 3.00 -24.41 -16.74
C MET A 166 4.19 -23.59 -17.26
N LYS A 167 3.90 -22.60 -18.10
CA LYS A 167 4.92 -21.67 -18.61
C LYS A 167 5.69 -21.01 -17.48
N GLU A 168 7.00 -20.90 -17.62
CA GLU A 168 7.83 -20.17 -16.65
C GLU A 168 7.84 -18.68 -16.96
N PRO A 169 7.47 -17.81 -16.03
CA PRO A 169 7.57 -16.38 -16.24
C PRO A 169 9.05 -15.96 -16.25
N THR A 170 9.47 -15.19 -17.25
CA THR A 170 10.73 -14.45 -17.21
C THR A 170 10.51 -13.10 -16.56
N PHE A 171 11.53 -12.45 -15.99
CA PHE A 171 11.39 -11.09 -15.43
C PHE A 171 10.90 -10.09 -16.48
N GLY A 172 11.40 -10.18 -17.74
CA GLY A 172 10.93 -9.32 -18.84
C GLY A 172 9.43 -9.46 -19.09
N VAL A 173 8.91 -10.69 -19.12
CA VAL A 173 7.47 -10.96 -19.24
C VAL A 173 6.72 -10.40 -18.03
N LEU A 174 7.22 -10.60 -16.82
CA LEU A 174 6.60 -10.05 -15.61
C LEU A 174 6.48 -8.52 -15.70
N PHE A 175 7.53 -7.82 -16.07
CA PHE A 175 7.50 -6.36 -16.23
C PHE A 175 6.55 -5.89 -17.33
N SER A 176 6.43 -6.62 -18.46
CA SER A 176 5.49 -6.27 -19.53
C SER A 176 4.01 -6.30 -19.07
N TYR A 177 3.68 -7.12 -18.07
CA TYR A 177 2.36 -7.12 -17.45
C TYR A 177 2.23 -6.07 -16.32
N LEU A 178 3.27 -5.93 -15.49
CA LEU A 178 3.24 -5.03 -14.33
C LEU A 178 3.20 -3.56 -14.72
N VAL A 179 4.11 -3.14 -15.63
CA VAL A 179 4.31 -1.72 -15.93
C VAL A 179 3.02 -1.04 -16.41
N PRO A 180 2.28 -1.53 -17.42
CA PRO A 180 1.09 -0.83 -17.89
C PRO A 180 -0.03 -0.79 -16.84
N LEU A 181 -0.17 -1.86 -16.02
CA LEU A 181 -1.22 -1.92 -15.00
C LEU A 181 -0.88 -1.06 -13.77
N VAL A 182 0.39 -0.97 -13.39
CA VAL A 182 0.82 -0.05 -12.34
C VAL A 182 0.69 1.39 -12.80
N LEU A 183 1.11 1.72 -14.03
CA LEU A 183 0.96 3.07 -14.57
C LEU A 183 -0.49 3.51 -14.61
N SER A 184 -1.41 2.65 -15.06
CA SER A 184 -2.84 2.97 -15.07
C SER A 184 -3.42 3.20 -13.66
N ALA A 185 -2.97 2.43 -12.67
CA ALA A 185 -3.41 2.57 -11.28
C ALA A 185 -2.89 3.86 -10.62
N VAL A 186 -1.70 4.34 -11.03
CA VAL A 186 -1.05 5.52 -10.47
C VAL A 186 -1.65 6.84 -10.97
N LEU A 187 -2.31 6.85 -12.14
CA LEU A 187 -2.84 8.08 -12.75
C LEU A 187 -3.85 8.81 -11.84
N ILE A 188 -4.75 8.09 -11.19
CA ILE A 188 -5.78 8.69 -10.32
C ILE A 188 -5.16 9.32 -9.06
N PRO A 189 -4.31 8.63 -8.27
CA PRO A 189 -3.65 9.26 -7.15
C PRO A 189 -2.71 10.41 -7.53
N LEU A 190 -2.12 10.36 -8.73
CA LEU A 190 -1.26 11.43 -9.24
C LEU A 190 -2.05 12.73 -9.44
N SER A 191 -3.29 12.65 -9.97
CA SER A 191 -4.15 13.84 -10.06
C SER A 191 -4.46 14.42 -8.69
N GLY A 192 -4.73 13.60 -7.69
CA GLY A 192 -4.96 14.04 -6.31
C GLY A 192 -3.75 14.75 -5.68
N VAL A 193 -2.52 14.31 -6.00
CA VAL A 193 -1.30 15.02 -5.58
C VAL A 193 -1.22 16.38 -6.27
N ALA A 194 -1.47 16.45 -7.59
CA ALA A 194 -1.44 17.70 -8.35
C ALA A 194 -2.50 18.70 -7.84
N GLU A 195 -3.73 18.24 -7.60
CA GLU A 195 -4.81 19.03 -7.01
C GLU A 195 -4.42 19.59 -5.63
N GLY A 196 -3.79 18.77 -4.78
CA GLY A 196 -3.29 19.17 -3.48
C GLY A 196 -2.25 20.31 -3.58
N PHE A 197 -1.33 20.22 -4.53
CA PHE A 197 -0.34 21.28 -4.77
C PHE A 197 -0.97 22.58 -5.30
N ILE A 198 -1.90 22.48 -6.25
CA ILE A 198 -2.61 23.65 -6.81
C ILE A 198 -3.42 24.36 -5.73
N ALA A 199 -4.17 23.59 -4.93
CA ALA A 199 -4.96 24.15 -3.82
C ALA A 199 -4.09 24.87 -2.78
N MET A 200 -2.93 24.31 -2.43
CA MET A 200 -1.98 24.96 -1.52
C MET A 200 -1.47 26.29 -2.07
N ARG A 201 -1.10 26.30 -3.34
CA ARG A 201 -0.57 27.50 -3.98
C ARG A 201 -1.63 28.59 -4.06
N ALA A 202 -2.85 28.22 -4.43
CA ALA A 202 -3.99 29.16 -4.47
C ALA A 202 -4.31 29.75 -3.08
N LEU A 203 -4.31 28.93 -2.02
CA LEU A 203 -4.50 29.40 -0.65
C LEU A 203 -3.35 30.30 -0.18
N SER A 204 -2.12 29.97 -0.59
CA SER A 204 -0.94 30.81 -0.34
C SER A 204 -1.08 32.21 -0.94
N ASP A 205 -1.50 32.25 -2.20
CA ASP A 205 -1.64 33.51 -2.95
C ASP A 205 -2.80 34.38 -2.43
N MET A 206 -3.83 33.75 -1.82
CA MET A 206 -4.95 34.47 -1.18
C MET A 206 -4.63 34.99 0.23
N GLY A 207 -3.43 34.78 0.75
CA GLY A 207 -3.02 35.27 2.08
C GLY A 207 -3.68 34.54 3.26
N GLU A 208 -4.42 33.47 3.03
CA GLU A 208 -5.03 32.63 4.06
C GLU A 208 -4.10 31.54 4.60
N ILE A 209 -2.78 31.77 4.51
CA ILE A 209 -1.85 30.83 5.07
C ILE A 209 -1.72 31.03 6.56
N GLY A 210 -2.26 30.04 7.21
CA GLY A 210 -1.88 29.69 8.56
C GLY A 210 -2.43 30.64 9.59
N THR A 211 -3.44 30.25 10.21
CA THR A 211 -3.60 30.36 11.66
C THR A 211 -4.89 29.72 12.19
N SER A 212 -5.81 29.25 11.35
CA SER A 212 -7.14 28.92 11.89
C SER A 212 -7.69 27.51 11.68
N TYR A 213 -6.98 26.58 11.06
CA TYR A 213 -7.58 25.28 10.77
C TYR A 213 -6.69 24.07 11.08
N TYR A 214 -5.90 24.16 12.16
CA TYR A 214 -5.28 22.96 12.74
C TYR A 214 -5.45 22.90 14.26
#